data_7f9fde43ae8f5cb1c6837a93650e303c
#
_entry.id   7f9fde43ae8f5cb1c6837a93650e303c
#
_cell.length_a   1.000
_cell.length_b   1.000
_cell.length_c   1.000
_cell.angle_alpha   90.00
_cell.angle_beta   90.00
_cell.angle_gamma   90.00
#
_symmetry.space_group_name_H-M   'P 1'
#
loop_
_entity.id
_entity.type
_entity.pdbx_description
1 polymer ?
#
loop_
_entity_poly.entity_id
_entity_poly.type
_entity_poly.pdbx_seq_one_letter_code
_entity_poly.pdbx_strand_id
1 'polypeptide(L)'
;FENKDNDVYVSFVKTDNGDAMYIDTRFIFDPAKIHKQLTLFLGNGDVLTSKKASKTDYVDESCMAIYPLTTADISALKEHQLIQVRFTITRTYVTGESKDINRFARTDEDTREYLKDF
;
A
#
# COMPACT_ATOMS: atom_id res chain seq x y z
N PHE A 1 4.94 8.69 -2.83
CA PHE A 1 3.97 9.73 -3.18
C PHE A 1 2.86 9.84 -2.15
N GLU A 2 2.19 10.96 -2.17
CA GLU A 2 1.10 11.27 -1.27
C GLU A 2 -0.19 11.50 -2.06
N ASN A 3 -1.29 10.90 -1.60
CA ASN A 3 -2.62 11.24 -2.06
C ASN A 3 -3.33 12.02 -0.95
N LYS A 4 -3.22 13.35 -0.99
CA LYS A 4 -3.68 14.24 0.09
C LYS A 4 -5.17 14.16 0.36
N ASP A 5 -5.98 13.95 -0.67
CA ASP A 5 -7.43 13.88 -0.54
C ASP A 5 -7.89 12.70 0.32
N ASN A 6 -7.08 11.63 0.35
CA ASN A 6 -7.38 10.41 1.10
C ASN A 6 -6.46 10.21 2.32
N ASP A 7 -5.57 11.16 2.59
CA ASP A 7 -4.55 11.03 3.65
C ASP A 7 -3.75 9.73 3.52
N VAL A 8 -3.32 9.38 2.31
CA VAL A 8 -2.53 8.18 2.04
C VAL A 8 -1.14 8.56 1.56
N TYR A 9 -0.14 7.94 2.15
CA TYR A 9 1.25 8.03 1.71
C TYR A 9 1.73 6.65 1.27
N VAL A 10 2.37 6.60 0.10
CA VAL A 10 2.91 5.37 -0.48
C VAL A 10 4.39 5.57 -0.77
N SER A 11 5.22 4.61 -0.38
CA SER A 11 6.65 4.65 -0.62
C SER A 11 7.18 3.28 -1.01
N PHE A 12 8.19 3.26 -1.89
CA PHE A 12 8.97 2.06 -2.15
C PHE A 12 10.16 2.04 -1.20
N VAL A 13 10.37 0.94 -0.52
CA VAL A 13 11.41 0.82 0.51
C VAL A 13 12.22 -0.46 0.31
N LYS A 14 13.48 -0.41 0.75
CA LYS A 14 14.33 -1.60 0.84
C LYS A 14 14.36 -2.05 2.28
N THR A 15 14.10 -3.33 2.51
CA THR A 15 14.15 -3.94 3.83
C THR A 15 15.21 -5.03 3.86
N ASP A 16 15.53 -5.53 5.06
CA ASP A 16 16.46 -6.66 5.22
C ASP A 16 15.96 -7.92 4.49
N ASN A 17 14.65 -7.99 4.23
CA ASN A 17 14.02 -9.13 3.57
C ASN A 17 13.72 -8.88 2.09
N GLY A 18 14.18 -7.78 1.53
CA GLY A 18 14.00 -7.43 0.12
C GLY A 18 13.22 -6.15 -0.08
N ASP A 19 12.76 -5.95 -1.31
CA ASP A 19 12.02 -4.76 -1.71
C ASP A 19 10.58 -4.82 -1.22
N ALA A 20 10.02 -3.67 -0.89
CA ALA A 20 8.68 -3.60 -0.32
C ALA A 20 7.99 -2.26 -0.66
N MET A 21 6.68 -2.25 -0.48
CA MET A 21 5.86 -1.04 -0.52
C MET A 21 5.38 -0.72 0.88
N TYR A 22 5.57 0.53 1.30
CA TYR A 22 5.09 1.05 2.56
C TYR A 22 3.83 1.87 2.33
N ILE A 23 2.77 1.57 3.09
CA ILE A 23 1.50 2.30 3.07
C ILE A 23 1.28 2.91 4.44
N ASP A 24 0.93 4.20 4.48
CA ASP A 24 0.56 4.91 5.69
C ASP A 24 -0.70 5.73 5.41
N THR A 25 -1.71 5.55 6.22
CA THR A 25 -2.94 6.32 6.10
C THR A 25 -3.47 6.69 7.47
N ARG A 26 -4.02 7.91 7.57
CA ARG A 26 -4.69 8.33 8.78
C ARG A 26 -6.04 7.62 8.93
N PHE A 27 -6.30 7.07 10.13
CA PHE A 27 -7.54 6.40 10.45
C PHE A 27 -7.82 6.52 11.94
N ILE A 28 -8.83 7.29 12.30
CA ILE A 28 -9.08 7.70 13.69
C ILE A 28 -9.81 6.65 14.54
N PHE A 29 -10.19 5.51 13.95
CA PHE A 29 -10.94 4.47 14.65
C PHE A 29 -10.04 3.29 15.02
N ASP A 30 -9.72 3.17 16.28
CA ASP A 30 -8.92 2.09 16.83
C ASP A 30 -9.84 0.97 17.37
N PRO A 31 -9.52 -0.31 17.21
CA PRO A 31 -8.38 -0.83 16.47
C PRO A 31 -8.65 -0.97 14.97
N ALA A 32 -7.63 -0.71 14.17
CA ALA A 32 -7.71 -0.84 12.73
C ALA A 32 -6.39 -1.40 12.17
N LYS A 33 -6.46 -2.08 11.01
CA LYS A 33 -5.33 -2.79 10.45
C LYS A 33 -5.41 -2.85 8.92
N ILE A 34 -4.30 -2.52 8.25
CA ILE A 34 -4.12 -2.81 6.82
C ILE A 34 -3.40 -4.14 6.74
N HIS A 35 -4.02 -5.19 6.19
CA HIS A 35 -3.38 -6.52 6.19
C HIS A 35 -3.68 -7.40 4.98
N LYS A 36 -4.73 -7.09 4.23
CA LYS A 36 -5.07 -7.84 3.01
C LYS A 36 -4.14 -7.44 1.88
N GLN A 37 -4.14 -8.21 0.80
CA GLN A 37 -3.34 -7.93 -0.38
C GLN A 37 -3.64 -6.55 -0.98
N LEU A 38 -2.61 -5.94 -1.57
CA LEU A 38 -2.76 -4.72 -2.36
C LEU A 38 -3.19 -5.06 -3.78
N THR A 39 -3.93 -4.18 -4.42
CA THR A 39 -4.16 -4.19 -5.85
C THR A 39 -3.45 -2.99 -6.47
N LEU A 40 -2.55 -3.24 -7.42
CA LEU A 40 -1.73 -2.23 -8.06
C LEU A 40 -2.18 -2.08 -9.51
N PHE A 41 -2.56 -0.87 -9.90
CA PHE A 41 -2.99 -0.56 -11.26
C PHE A 41 -1.87 0.17 -12.00
N LEU A 42 -1.42 -0.40 -13.11
CA LEU A 42 -0.31 0.13 -13.91
C LEU A 42 -0.80 0.95 -15.09
N GLY A 43 0.06 1.82 -15.59
CA GLY A 43 -0.24 2.72 -16.70
C GLY A 43 -0.54 2.04 -18.03
N ASN A 44 -0.14 0.77 -18.21
CA ASN A 44 -0.44 -0.02 -19.41
C ASN A 44 -1.75 -0.81 -19.29
N GLY A 45 -2.49 -0.67 -18.19
CA GLY A 45 -3.73 -1.41 -17.92
C GLY A 45 -3.56 -2.70 -17.15
N ASP A 46 -2.33 -3.14 -16.91
CA ASP A 46 -2.09 -4.33 -16.09
C ASP A 46 -2.47 -4.09 -14.64
N VAL A 47 -2.90 -5.16 -13.98
CA VAL A 47 -3.27 -5.16 -12.57
C VAL A 47 -2.44 -6.22 -11.85
N LEU A 48 -1.71 -5.79 -10.81
CA LEU A 48 -0.93 -6.69 -9.98
C LEU A 48 -1.62 -6.87 -8.63
N THR A 49 -1.52 -8.09 -8.08
CA THR A 49 -1.95 -8.37 -6.72
C THR A 49 -0.72 -8.73 -5.89
N SER A 50 -0.47 -7.99 -4.83
CA SER A 50 0.69 -8.21 -3.97
C SER A 50 0.51 -9.45 -3.07
N LYS A 51 1.59 -9.85 -2.40
CA LYS A 51 1.50 -10.71 -1.22
C LYS A 51 0.81 -9.94 -0.10
N LYS A 52 0.40 -10.63 0.95
CA LYS A 52 -0.14 -10.00 2.15
C LYS A 52 0.95 -9.19 2.86
N ALA A 53 0.54 -8.22 3.67
CA ALA A 53 1.47 -7.43 4.47
C ALA A 53 2.34 -8.31 5.34
N SER A 54 3.65 -8.03 5.37
CA SER A 54 4.60 -8.70 6.25
C SER A 54 4.61 -8.08 7.64
N LYS A 55 4.25 -6.81 7.73
CA LYS A 55 4.20 -6.05 8.98
C LYS A 55 3.09 -5.02 8.91
N THR A 56 2.35 -4.89 10.01
CA THR A 56 1.30 -3.88 10.16
C THR A 56 1.44 -3.22 11.52
N ASP A 57 1.02 -1.96 11.62
CA ASP A 57 1.02 -1.23 12.88
C ASP A 57 -0.09 -0.19 12.89
N TYR A 58 -0.47 0.25 14.09
CA TYR A 58 -1.41 1.33 14.30
C TYR A 58 -0.90 2.19 15.45
N VAL A 59 -0.40 3.38 15.15
CA VAL A 59 0.20 4.29 16.13
C VAL A 59 -0.27 5.71 15.84
N ASP A 60 -0.76 6.41 16.86
CA ASP A 60 -1.16 7.82 16.76
C ASP A 60 -2.11 8.11 15.60
N GLU A 61 -3.15 7.29 15.46
CA GLU A 61 -4.14 7.39 14.38
C GLU A 61 -3.60 7.10 12.97
N SER A 62 -2.41 6.52 12.86
CA SER A 62 -1.84 6.06 11.59
C SER A 62 -1.90 4.55 11.47
N CYS A 63 -2.57 4.07 10.42
CA CYS A 63 -2.49 2.68 10.01
C CYS A 63 -1.32 2.54 9.04
N MET A 64 -0.40 1.64 9.35
CA MET A 64 0.81 1.42 8.57
C MET A 64 0.94 -0.04 8.19
N ALA A 65 1.48 -0.30 7.00
CA ALA A 65 1.75 -1.66 6.54
C ALA A 65 2.94 -1.69 5.60
N ILE A 66 3.69 -2.79 5.66
CA ILE A 66 4.78 -3.10 4.73
C ILE A 66 4.37 -4.32 3.93
N TYR A 67 4.40 -4.19 2.60
CA TYR A 67 4.02 -5.23 1.65
C TYR A 67 5.24 -5.68 0.86
N PRO A 68 5.67 -6.94 1.00
CA PRO A 68 6.78 -7.46 0.19
C PRO A 68 6.45 -7.38 -1.30
N LEU A 69 7.43 -6.99 -2.10
CA LEU A 69 7.34 -7.00 -3.55
C LEU A 69 8.27 -8.05 -4.11
N THR A 70 7.76 -8.87 -5.03
CA THR A 70 8.55 -9.89 -5.69
C THR A 70 9.45 -9.26 -6.76
N THR A 71 10.45 -10.01 -7.24
CA THR A 71 11.27 -9.57 -8.36
C THR A 71 10.42 -9.27 -9.59
N ALA A 72 9.37 -10.07 -9.83
CA ALA A 72 8.44 -9.84 -10.93
C ALA A 72 7.62 -8.55 -10.74
N ASP A 73 7.18 -8.26 -9.51
CA ASP A 73 6.48 -7.02 -9.19
C ASP A 73 7.38 -5.80 -9.47
N ILE A 74 8.62 -5.84 -9.03
CA ILE A 74 9.59 -4.76 -9.25
C ILE A 74 9.87 -4.57 -10.74
N SER A 75 10.03 -5.64 -11.49
CA SER A 75 10.25 -5.57 -12.94
C SER A 75 9.08 -4.89 -13.65
N ALA A 76 7.85 -5.25 -13.30
CA ALA A 76 6.66 -4.63 -13.88
C ALA A 76 6.54 -3.15 -13.51
N LEU A 77 6.85 -2.78 -12.25
CA LEU A 77 6.79 -1.41 -11.76
C LEU A 77 7.89 -0.52 -12.33
N LYS A 78 9.04 -1.08 -12.71
CA LYS A 78 10.09 -0.36 -13.43
C LYS A 78 9.72 -0.09 -14.88
N GLU A 79 8.98 -0.98 -15.49
CA GLU A 79 8.59 -0.90 -16.89
C GLU A 79 7.37 -0.01 -17.13
N HIS A 80 6.40 -0.07 -16.21
CA HIS A 80 5.14 0.67 -16.29
C HIS A 80 4.88 1.43 -15.00
N GLN A 81 4.55 2.71 -15.10
CA GLN A 81 4.27 3.53 -13.92
C GLN A 81 3.05 3.00 -13.17
N LEU A 82 3.10 3.08 -11.86
CA LEU A 82 1.98 2.82 -10.98
C LEU A 82 1.03 4.03 -11.01
N ILE A 83 -0.24 3.81 -11.24
CA ILE A 83 -1.23 4.91 -11.26
C ILE A 83 -2.17 4.89 -10.06
N GLN A 84 -2.39 3.72 -9.47
CA GLN A 84 -3.27 3.60 -8.32
C GLN A 84 -2.91 2.37 -7.49
N VAL A 85 -2.97 2.52 -6.17
CA VAL A 85 -2.88 1.42 -5.21
C VAL A 85 -4.20 1.34 -4.47
N ARG A 86 -4.79 0.16 -4.39
CA ARG A 86 -5.95 -0.11 -3.53
C ARG A 86 -5.55 -1.00 -2.38
N PHE A 87 -6.08 -0.69 -1.21
CA PHE A 87 -5.85 -1.46 0.00
C PHE A 87 -7.10 -1.50 0.87
N THR A 88 -7.12 -2.40 1.84
CA THR A 88 -8.27 -2.60 2.73
C THR A 88 -7.84 -2.35 4.17
N ILE A 89 -8.61 -1.50 4.86
CA ILE A 89 -8.49 -1.32 6.30
C ILE A 89 -9.58 -2.15 6.95
N THR A 90 -9.20 -3.05 7.86
CA THR A 90 -10.15 -3.81 8.67
C THR A 90 -10.27 -3.13 10.04
N ARG A 91 -11.47 -2.67 10.36
CA ARG A 91 -11.80 -2.11 11.67
C ARG A 91 -12.53 -3.14 12.51
N THR A 92 -12.10 -3.34 13.75
CA THR A 92 -12.76 -4.21 14.71
C THR A 92 -13.53 -3.37 15.73
N TYR A 93 -14.83 -3.62 15.85
CA TYR A 93 -15.69 -2.92 16.81
C TYR A 93 -15.62 -3.56 18.19
N VAL A 94 -16.07 -2.81 19.21
CA VAL A 94 -16.14 -3.28 20.60
C VAL A 94 -16.98 -4.57 20.71
N THR A 95 -17.96 -4.76 19.85
CA THR A 95 -18.79 -5.97 19.77
C THR A 95 -18.04 -7.20 19.29
N GLY A 96 -16.81 -7.04 18.79
CA GLY A 96 -16.05 -8.11 18.16
C GLY A 96 -16.28 -8.26 16.66
N GLU A 97 -17.26 -7.55 16.11
CA GLU A 97 -17.51 -7.53 14.67
C GLU A 97 -16.40 -6.76 13.96
N SER A 98 -16.10 -7.15 12.72
CA SER A 98 -15.14 -6.47 11.87
C SER A 98 -15.80 -5.95 10.60
N LYS A 99 -15.30 -4.81 10.13
CA LYS A 99 -15.74 -4.21 8.87
C LYS A 99 -14.53 -3.86 8.02
N ASP A 100 -14.61 -4.19 6.72
CA ASP A 100 -13.59 -3.85 5.75
C ASP A 100 -13.94 -2.54 5.07
N ILE A 101 -12.95 -1.66 4.96
CA ILE A 101 -13.06 -0.36 4.31
C ILE A 101 -11.99 -0.33 3.22
N ASN A 102 -12.40 -0.15 1.98
CA ASN A 102 -11.46 -0.04 0.86
C ASN A 102 -11.04 1.41 0.68
N ARG A 103 -9.74 1.62 0.52
CA ARG A 103 -9.14 2.91 0.19
C ARG A 103 -8.21 2.77 -0.99
N PHE A 104 -7.87 3.92 -1.57
CA PHE A 104 -6.93 3.97 -2.67
C PHE A 104 -6.02 5.18 -2.57
N ALA A 105 -4.87 5.09 -3.22
CA ALA A 105 -3.98 6.22 -3.47
C ALA A 105 -3.72 6.31 -4.97
N ARG A 106 -3.84 7.49 -5.52
CA ARG A 106 -3.56 7.80 -6.93
C ARG A 106 -2.41 8.75 -7.05
N THR A 107 -1.69 8.66 -8.17
CA THR A 107 -0.65 9.63 -8.49
C THR A 107 -0.55 9.83 -9.99
N ASP A 108 -0.21 11.06 -10.40
CA ASP A 108 0.16 11.41 -11.77
C ASP A 108 1.68 11.40 -11.95
N GLU A 109 2.43 11.18 -10.86
CA GLU A 109 3.88 11.13 -10.92
C GLU A 109 4.36 9.88 -11.65
N ASP A 110 5.50 9.98 -12.30
CA ASP A 110 6.15 8.81 -12.89
C ASP A 110 6.85 8.02 -11.78
N THR A 111 6.17 7.02 -11.25
CA THR A 111 6.65 6.22 -10.14
C THR A 111 7.92 5.41 -10.47
N ARG A 112 8.24 5.23 -11.75
CA ARG A 112 9.46 4.54 -12.19
C ARG A 112 10.71 5.26 -11.70
N GLU A 113 10.63 6.57 -11.51
CA GLU A 113 11.74 7.38 -10.97
C GLU A 113 12.14 6.94 -9.56
N TYR A 114 11.18 6.50 -8.73
CA TYR A 114 11.45 6.02 -7.38
C TYR A 114 12.15 4.66 -7.34
N LEU A 115 12.17 3.95 -8.47
CA LEU A 115 12.67 2.57 -8.54
C LEU A 115 14.00 2.45 -9.27
N LYS A 116 14.66 3.56 -9.58
CA LYS A 116 15.93 3.55 -10.31
C LYS A 116 17.01 2.72 -9.65
N ASP A 117 17.05 2.72 -8.32
CA ASP A 117 18.07 2.02 -7.53
C ASP A 117 17.58 0.67 -6.97
N PHE A 118 16.46 0.19 -7.46
CA PHE A 118 15.89 -1.09 -7.01
C PHE A 118 16.31 -2.25 -7.90
#